data_bc2dfebc8fb537b3fa00c60c3bcc23ff
#
_entry.id   bc2dfebc8fb537b3fa00c60c3bcc23ff
#
_cell.length_a   1.000
_cell.length_b   1.000
_cell.length_c   1.000
_cell.angle_alpha   90.00
_cell.angle_beta   90.00
_cell.angle_gamma   90.00
#
_symmetry.space_group_name_H-M   'P 1'
#
loop_
_entity.id
_entity.type
_entity.pdbx_description
1 polymer ?
#
loop_
_entity_poly.entity_id
_entity_poly.type
_entity_poly.pdbx_seq_one_letter_code
_entity_poly.pdbx_strand_id
1 'polypeptide(L)'
;MPVNAPGSMPTVVKMTTNAGEILIGLYTEDCPETTGNFLKLVDDGFYNGLHFHRVIKDFMIQGGCPHSRDANNGRAGTGGPGWKIPCEPSALAKHHDRPGLFSMANAGPNTGGSQFFLTTVPTPWLDGNHAVFGEVIEGMENVYRIENCDTKPGDRPHDPQKIISVERI
;
A
#
# COMPACT_ATOMS: atom_id res chain seq x y z
N MET A 1 -10.60 -19.52 -10.84
CA MET A 1 -10.87 -18.13 -10.46
C MET A 1 -9.81 -17.21 -11.02
N PRO A 2 -10.20 -15.99 -11.44
CA PRO A 2 -9.20 -15.00 -11.78
C PRO A 2 -8.29 -14.71 -10.58
N VAL A 3 -7.00 -14.44 -10.82
CA VAL A 3 -6.01 -14.26 -9.75
C VAL A 3 -6.34 -13.13 -8.80
N ASN A 4 -7.07 -12.11 -9.24
CA ASN A 4 -7.45 -10.98 -8.39
C ASN A 4 -8.97 -10.96 -8.13
N ALA A 5 -9.61 -12.13 -8.05
CA ALA A 5 -11.04 -12.19 -7.84
C ALA A 5 -11.43 -11.80 -6.41
N PRO A 6 -12.53 -11.02 -6.23
CA PRO A 6 -13.00 -10.64 -4.89
C PRO A 6 -13.27 -11.81 -3.97
N GLY A 7 -13.68 -12.98 -4.52
CA GLY A 7 -13.95 -14.19 -3.72
C GLY A 7 -12.73 -14.77 -3.01
N SER A 8 -11.50 -14.31 -3.36
CA SER A 8 -10.27 -14.75 -2.70
C SER A 8 -9.84 -13.84 -1.56
N MET A 9 -10.70 -12.95 -1.07
CA MET A 9 -10.38 -11.94 -0.06
C MET A 9 -11.15 -12.18 1.23
N PRO A 10 -10.70 -13.11 2.11
CA PRO A 10 -11.39 -13.39 3.36
C PRO A 10 -11.20 -12.31 4.44
N THR A 11 -10.21 -11.44 4.30
CA THR A 11 -9.91 -10.39 5.29
C THR A 11 -9.99 -9.02 4.65
N VAL A 12 -10.67 -8.09 5.32
CA VAL A 12 -10.80 -6.70 4.89
C VAL A 12 -10.22 -5.79 5.98
N VAL A 13 -9.47 -4.78 5.57
CA VAL A 13 -9.01 -3.73 6.46
C VAL A 13 -9.62 -2.39 6.04
N LYS A 14 -9.85 -1.54 7.04
CA LYS A 14 -10.30 -0.17 6.83
C LYS A 14 -9.13 0.76 7.10
N MET A 15 -8.71 1.48 6.07
CA MET A 15 -7.71 2.54 6.18
C MET A 15 -8.44 3.88 6.25
N THR A 16 -8.38 4.53 7.40
CA THR A 16 -8.98 5.85 7.59
C THR A 16 -7.91 6.90 7.34
N THR A 17 -8.15 7.77 6.37
CA THR A 17 -7.22 8.84 5.99
C THR A 17 -7.89 10.19 6.17
N ASN A 18 -7.10 11.27 6.12
CA ASN A 18 -7.67 12.61 6.12
C ASN A 18 -8.39 12.96 4.80
N ALA A 19 -8.30 12.11 3.79
CA ALA A 19 -9.08 12.22 2.55
C ALA A 19 -10.36 11.37 2.57
N GLY A 20 -10.53 10.51 3.57
CA GLY A 20 -11.68 9.61 3.71
C GLY A 20 -11.25 8.17 3.94
N GLU A 21 -12.24 7.27 4.00
CA GLU A 21 -12.01 5.86 4.27
C GLU A 21 -11.74 5.07 2.98
N ILE A 22 -10.83 4.09 3.08
CA ILE A 22 -10.51 3.16 1.99
C ILE A 22 -10.63 1.75 2.56
N LEU A 23 -11.47 0.92 1.97
CA LEU A 23 -11.58 -0.49 2.33
C LEU A 23 -10.74 -1.32 1.38
N ILE A 24 -9.86 -2.13 1.93
CA ILE A 24 -8.92 -2.95 1.17
C ILE A 24 -9.16 -4.41 1.51
N GLY A 25 -9.46 -5.22 0.49
CA GLY A 25 -9.57 -6.66 0.62
C GLY A 25 -8.20 -7.29 0.42
N LEU A 26 -7.78 -8.16 1.34
CA LEU A 26 -6.47 -8.81 1.32
C LEU A 26 -6.61 -10.24 0.81
N TYR A 27 -5.66 -10.67 -0.02
CA TYR A 27 -5.62 -12.03 -0.59
C TYR A 27 -4.96 -12.99 0.41
N THR A 28 -5.59 -13.18 1.57
CA THR A 28 -4.99 -13.94 2.68
C THR A 28 -4.78 -15.42 2.37
N GLU A 29 -5.60 -16.00 1.50
CA GLU A 29 -5.41 -17.40 1.09
C GLU A 29 -4.27 -17.54 0.08
N ASP A 30 -4.21 -16.66 -0.90
CA ASP A 30 -3.20 -16.74 -1.97
C ASP A 30 -1.84 -16.22 -1.55
N CYS A 31 -1.82 -15.22 -0.64
CA CYS A 31 -0.60 -14.52 -0.24
C CYS A 31 -0.46 -14.50 1.28
N PRO A 32 -0.40 -15.67 1.95
CA PRO A 32 -0.43 -15.72 3.41
C PRO A 32 0.78 -15.05 4.09
N GLU A 33 1.95 -15.10 3.48
CA GLU A 33 3.15 -14.48 4.07
C GLU A 33 3.08 -12.95 4.00
N THR A 34 2.76 -12.41 2.83
CA THR A 34 2.70 -10.96 2.62
C THR A 34 1.55 -10.34 3.41
N THR A 35 0.37 -10.95 3.37
CA THR A 35 -0.79 -10.45 4.12
C THR A 35 -0.59 -10.64 5.62
N GLY A 36 0.01 -11.75 6.06
CA GLY A 36 0.30 -11.99 7.47
C GLY A 36 1.24 -10.95 8.06
N ASN A 37 2.28 -10.58 7.32
CA ASN A 37 3.18 -9.51 7.71
C ASN A 37 2.45 -8.16 7.83
N PHE A 38 1.65 -7.83 6.83
CA PHE A 38 0.87 -6.59 6.83
C PHE A 38 -0.12 -6.55 8.01
N LEU A 39 -0.85 -7.63 8.22
CA LEU A 39 -1.85 -7.71 9.30
C LEU A 39 -1.21 -7.65 10.69
N LYS A 40 -0.03 -8.23 10.87
CA LYS A 40 0.71 -8.08 12.11
C LYS A 40 1.01 -6.61 12.41
N LEU A 41 1.44 -5.87 11.40
CA LEU A 41 1.73 -4.44 11.53
C LEU A 41 0.45 -3.65 11.80
N VAL A 42 -0.67 -4.01 11.16
CA VAL A 42 -1.98 -3.41 11.42
C VAL A 42 -2.38 -3.61 12.87
N ASP A 43 -2.29 -4.84 13.36
CA ASP A 43 -2.68 -5.18 14.73
C ASP A 43 -1.81 -4.47 15.78
N ASP A 44 -0.55 -4.19 15.45
CA ASP A 44 0.37 -3.46 16.32
C ASP A 44 0.18 -1.93 16.26
N GLY A 45 -0.72 -1.44 15.41
CA GLY A 45 -0.93 0.00 15.23
C GLY A 45 0.20 0.71 14.49
N PHE A 46 1.02 -0.03 13.78
CA PHE A 46 2.23 0.48 13.11
C PHE A 46 1.93 1.60 12.12
N TYR A 47 0.85 1.46 11.35
CA TYR A 47 0.50 2.41 10.30
C TYR A 47 -0.21 3.65 10.80
N ASN A 48 -0.68 3.68 12.03
CA ASN A 48 -1.42 4.81 12.56
C ASN A 48 -0.52 6.05 12.68
N GLY A 49 -0.93 7.13 12.04
CA GLY A 49 -0.17 8.38 12.05
C GLY A 49 0.90 8.51 10.98
N LEU A 50 1.09 7.50 10.13
CA LEU A 50 2.01 7.59 8.99
C LEU A 50 1.39 8.39 7.86
N HIS A 51 2.20 8.81 6.89
CA HIS A 51 1.75 9.61 5.76
C HIS A 51 2.07 8.92 4.44
N PHE A 52 1.29 9.25 3.40
CA PHE A 52 1.67 8.92 2.03
C PHE A 52 2.79 9.88 1.65
N HIS A 53 4.02 9.38 1.61
CA HIS A 53 5.22 10.20 1.39
C HIS A 53 5.59 10.35 -0.08
N ARG A 54 4.97 9.57 -0.96
CA ARG A 54 5.24 9.59 -2.39
C ARG A 54 3.96 9.42 -3.16
N VAL A 55 3.61 10.43 -3.95
CA VAL A 55 2.38 10.46 -4.74
C VAL A 55 2.72 10.89 -6.16
N ILE A 56 2.40 10.06 -7.14
CA ILE A 56 2.65 10.33 -8.55
C ILE A 56 1.35 10.14 -9.32
N LYS A 57 0.86 11.21 -9.93
CA LYS A 57 -0.35 11.17 -10.78
C LYS A 57 -0.15 10.18 -11.92
N ASP A 58 -1.22 9.48 -12.26
CA ASP A 58 -1.23 8.44 -13.31
C ASP A 58 -0.22 7.33 -13.04
N PHE A 59 -0.01 7.02 -11.75
CA PHE A 59 0.86 5.94 -11.33
C PHE A 59 0.36 5.31 -10.01
N MET A 60 0.68 5.92 -8.86
CA MET A 60 0.36 5.30 -7.56
C MET A 60 0.48 6.31 -6.41
N ILE A 61 -0.03 5.89 -5.24
CA ILE A 61 0.24 6.55 -3.97
C ILE A 61 0.94 5.55 -3.05
N GLN A 62 2.01 5.98 -2.39
CA GLN A 62 2.87 5.11 -1.58
C GLN A 62 2.98 5.61 -0.14
N GLY A 63 2.88 4.69 0.81
CA GLY A 63 2.99 4.99 2.22
C GLY A 63 3.55 3.81 3.01
N GLY A 64 3.43 3.88 4.34
CA GLY A 64 3.86 2.80 5.22
C GLY A 64 5.29 2.90 5.74
N CYS A 65 6.00 3.98 5.44
CA CYS A 65 7.34 4.21 6.00
C CYS A 65 7.23 4.82 7.40
N PRO A 66 7.87 4.22 8.44
CA PRO A 66 7.80 4.77 9.80
C PRO A 66 8.40 6.18 9.93
N HIS A 67 9.34 6.55 9.06
CA HIS A 67 9.87 7.91 9.04
C HIS A 67 8.85 8.95 8.56
N SER A 68 7.75 8.52 7.94
CA SER A 68 6.68 9.41 7.50
C SER A 68 5.70 9.78 8.62
N ARG A 69 5.96 9.38 9.85
CA ARG A 69 5.16 9.81 11.00
C ARG A 69 5.19 11.32 11.13
N ASP A 70 6.33 11.93 10.82
CA ASP A 70 6.45 13.37 10.56
C ASP A 70 6.43 13.58 9.05
N ALA A 71 5.42 14.28 8.55
CA ALA A 71 5.25 14.54 7.12
C ALA A 71 6.43 15.27 6.47
N ASN A 72 7.21 16.00 7.27
CA ASN A 72 8.36 16.79 6.79
C ASN A 72 9.70 16.06 6.97
N ASN A 73 9.69 14.81 7.44
CA ASN A 73 10.93 14.05 7.62
C ASN A 73 11.53 13.69 6.26
N GLY A 74 12.73 14.21 5.98
CA GLY A 74 13.44 13.94 4.72
C GLY A 74 13.85 12.48 4.52
N ARG A 75 13.79 11.66 5.57
CA ARG A 75 14.10 10.22 5.50
C ARG A 75 12.89 9.37 5.15
N ALA A 76 11.71 9.96 4.98
CA ALA A 76 10.52 9.22 4.57
C ALA A 76 10.79 8.50 3.25
N GLY A 77 10.42 7.24 3.20
CA GLY A 77 10.72 6.35 2.06
C GLY A 77 11.91 5.41 2.31
N THR A 78 12.69 5.63 3.36
CA THR A 78 13.91 4.84 3.64
C THR A 78 13.74 3.85 4.78
N GLY A 79 12.61 3.86 5.50
CA GLY A 79 12.41 3.04 6.68
C GLY A 79 11.52 1.83 6.45
N GLY A 80 11.54 0.93 7.43
CA GLY A 80 10.73 -0.28 7.46
C GLY A 80 10.50 -0.73 8.90
N PRO A 81 9.90 -1.91 9.09
CA PRO A 81 9.48 -2.38 10.41
C PRO A 81 10.62 -2.95 11.26
N GLY A 82 11.83 -2.98 10.73
CA GLY A 82 12.99 -3.61 11.41
C GLY A 82 13.33 -4.98 10.87
N TRP A 83 12.60 -5.45 9.86
CA TRP A 83 12.88 -6.72 9.19
C TRP A 83 12.46 -6.61 7.72
N LYS A 84 12.85 -7.63 6.94
CA LYS A 84 12.47 -7.76 5.54
C LYS A 84 11.76 -9.10 5.35
N ILE A 85 10.86 -9.15 4.35
CA ILE A 85 10.18 -10.38 3.99
C ILE A 85 10.58 -10.80 2.57
N PRO A 86 10.62 -12.11 2.30
CA PRO A 86 10.90 -12.59 0.95
C PRO A 86 9.75 -12.25 0.02
N CYS A 87 10.05 -12.16 -1.28
CA CYS A 87 9.02 -12.04 -2.31
C CYS A 87 8.23 -13.35 -2.37
N GLU A 88 6.94 -13.28 -2.09
CA GLU A 88 6.06 -14.44 -2.10
C GLU A 88 5.69 -14.77 -3.55
N PRO A 89 5.99 -15.98 -4.06
CA PRO A 89 5.76 -16.30 -5.48
C PRO A 89 4.33 -16.12 -5.94
N SER A 90 3.34 -16.48 -5.13
CA SER A 90 1.92 -16.30 -5.48
C SER A 90 1.52 -14.83 -5.61
N ALA A 91 2.15 -13.97 -4.83
CA ALA A 91 1.91 -12.52 -4.90
C ALA A 91 2.62 -11.90 -6.11
N LEU A 92 3.84 -12.36 -6.41
CA LEU A 92 4.58 -11.90 -7.59
C LEU A 92 3.92 -12.34 -8.90
N ALA A 93 3.18 -13.44 -8.88
CA ALA A 93 2.49 -13.95 -10.07
C ALA A 93 1.24 -13.13 -10.45
N LYS A 94 0.77 -12.27 -9.55
CA LYS A 94 -0.38 -11.41 -9.83
C LYS A 94 0.06 -10.20 -10.64
N HIS A 95 -0.88 -9.67 -11.43
CA HIS A 95 -0.60 -8.59 -12.36
C HIS A 95 -1.11 -7.25 -11.84
N HIS A 96 -0.36 -6.19 -12.16
CA HIS A 96 -0.77 -4.80 -11.91
C HIS A 96 -1.60 -4.31 -13.10
N ASP A 97 -2.79 -4.90 -13.27
CA ASP A 97 -3.60 -4.78 -14.48
C ASP A 97 -4.73 -3.75 -14.39
N ARG A 98 -4.87 -3.06 -13.27
CA ARG A 98 -5.94 -2.08 -13.07
C ARG A 98 -5.63 -1.14 -11.91
N PRO A 99 -6.39 -0.03 -11.77
CA PRO A 99 -6.30 0.82 -10.58
C PRO A 99 -6.81 0.09 -9.32
N GLY A 100 -6.34 0.54 -8.16
CA GLY A 100 -6.81 0.05 -6.88
C GLY A 100 -6.13 -1.21 -6.37
N LEU A 101 -5.04 -1.65 -6.99
CA LEU A 101 -4.27 -2.80 -6.50
C LEU A 101 -3.35 -2.37 -5.36
N PHE A 102 -3.28 -3.22 -4.34
CA PHE A 102 -2.47 -3.02 -3.14
C PHE A 102 -1.24 -3.90 -3.25
N SER A 103 -0.08 -3.27 -3.38
CA SER A 103 1.16 -3.95 -3.72
C SER A 103 2.30 -3.52 -2.78
N MET A 104 3.24 -4.41 -2.56
CA MET A 104 4.36 -4.18 -1.65
C MET A 104 5.47 -3.38 -2.33
N ALA A 105 5.82 -2.23 -1.76
CA ALA A 105 6.99 -1.49 -2.18
C ALA A 105 8.26 -2.20 -1.71
N ASN A 106 9.33 -2.08 -2.48
CA ASN A 106 10.61 -2.69 -2.12
C ASN A 106 11.79 -1.92 -2.74
N ALA A 107 12.99 -2.27 -2.32
CA ALA A 107 14.25 -1.74 -2.85
C ALA A 107 15.01 -2.82 -3.63
N GLY A 108 14.30 -3.76 -4.24
CA GLY A 108 14.82 -4.91 -4.95
C GLY A 108 14.25 -6.20 -4.38
N PRO A 109 14.66 -7.37 -4.93
CA PRO A 109 14.13 -8.66 -4.48
C PRO A 109 14.32 -8.88 -2.97
N ASN A 110 13.27 -9.42 -2.32
CA ASN A 110 13.31 -9.83 -0.92
C ASN A 110 13.63 -8.69 0.06
N THR A 111 13.18 -7.46 -0.24
CA THR A 111 13.38 -6.29 0.62
C THR A 111 12.09 -5.64 1.07
N GLY A 112 10.95 -6.27 0.84
CA GLY A 112 9.66 -5.79 1.33
C GLY A 112 9.64 -5.74 2.86
N GLY A 113 8.87 -4.80 3.42
CA GLY A 113 8.76 -4.64 4.86
C GLY A 113 7.39 -4.08 5.24
N SER A 114 7.29 -2.76 5.34
CA SER A 114 6.04 -2.09 5.72
C SER A 114 5.49 -1.18 4.64
N GLN A 115 6.31 -0.72 3.71
CA GLN A 115 5.85 0.21 2.69
C GLN A 115 5.01 -0.48 1.62
N PHE A 116 3.97 0.18 1.20
CA PHE A 116 3.03 -0.31 0.19
C PHE A 116 2.67 0.80 -0.77
N PHE A 117 2.06 0.45 -1.89
CA PHE A 117 1.45 1.44 -2.77
C PHE A 117 0.10 0.95 -3.27
N LEU A 118 -0.75 1.91 -3.62
CA LEU A 118 -2.03 1.69 -4.27
C LEU A 118 -1.93 2.25 -5.68
N THR A 119 -2.21 1.43 -6.67
CA THR A 119 -2.18 1.86 -8.07
C THR A 119 -3.38 2.75 -8.38
N THR A 120 -3.17 3.72 -9.27
CA THR A 120 -4.25 4.58 -9.77
C THR A 120 -4.51 4.36 -11.26
N VAL A 121 -3.64 3.58 -11.90
CA VAL A 121 -3.75 3.15 -13.30
C VAL A 121 -3.17 1.74 -13.39
N PRO A 122 -3.36 1.01 -14.51
CA PRO A 122 -2.58 -0.21 -14.75
C PRO A 122 -1.09 0.09 -14.80
N THR A 123 -0.27 -0.73 -14.12
CA THR A 123 1.18 -0.53 -14.03
C THR A 123 1.93 -1.82 -14.39
N PRO A 124 1.76 -2.33 -15.64
CA PRO A 124 2.27 -3.65 -15.99
C PRO A 124 3.79 -3.79 -15.91
N TRP A 125 4.54 -2.69 -15.96
CA TRP A 125 6.00 -2.72 -15.78
C TRP A 125 6.45 -3.14 -14.38
N LEU A 126 5.52 -3.18 -13.40
CA LEU A 126 5.81 -3.62 -12.03
C LEU A 126 5.59 -5.11 -11.83
N ASP A 127 5.00 -5.79 -12.81
CA ASP A 127 4.70 -7.23 -12.73
C ASP A 127 5.99 -8.03 -12.52
N GLY A 128 5.91 -9.01 -11.60
CA GLY A 128 7.04 -9.88 -11.30
C GLY A 128 8.07 -9.29 -10.33
N ASN A 129 8.01 -7.99 -10.05
CA ASN A 129 8.95 -7.29 -9.15
C ASN A 129 8.32 -6.81 -7.86
N HIS A 130 7.00 -6.72 -7.80
CA HIS A 130 6.26 -6.29 -6.63
C HIS A 130 5.14 -7.26 -6.30
N ALA A 131 4.97 -7.53 -5.01
CA ALA A 131 3.99 -8.50 -4.52
C ALA A 131 2.61 -7.83 -4.39
N VAL A 132 1.67 -8.20 -5.27
CA VAL A 132 0.27 -7.77 -5.18
C VAL A 132 -0.42 -8.64 -4.15
N PHE A 133 -0.93 -8.05 -3.07
CA PHE A 133 -1.53 -8.81 -1.97
C PHE A 133 -2.92 -8.36 -1.55
N GLY A 134 -3.52 -7.44 -2.28
CA GLY A 134 -4.89 -6.98 -2.03
C GLY A 134 -5.40 -6.02 -3.09
N GLU A 135 -6.63 -5.54 -2.89
CA GLU A 135 -7.23 -4.54 -3.76
C GLU A 135 -8.24 -3.68 -2.99
N VAL A 136 -8.45 -2.46 -3.47
CA VAL A 136 -9.49 -1.57 -2.94
C VAL A 136 -10.86 -2.12 -3.34
N ILE A 137 -11.75 -2.30 -2.35
CA ILE A 137 -13.13 -2.74 -2.58
C ILE A 137 -14.14 -1.60 -2.41
N GLU A 138 -13.79 -0.56 -1.64
CA GLU A 138 -14.57 0.67 -1.49
C GLU A 138 -13.65 1.84 -1.20
N GLY A 139 -14.06 3.05 -1.57
CA GLY A 139 -13.31 4.25 -1.25
C GLY A 139 -12.28 4.64 -2.28
N MET A 140 -12.36 4.13 -3.50
CA MET A 140 -11.40 4.48 -4.56
C MET A 140 -11.39 5.99 -4.84
N GLU A 141 -12.52 6.67 -4.69
CA GLU A 141 -12.60 8.13 -4.81
C GLU A 141 -11.65 8.84 -3.84
N ASN A 142 -11.40 8.27 -2.68
CA ASN A 142 -10.47 8.83 -1.69
C ASN A 142 -9.01 8.60 -2.09
N VAL A 143 -8.72 7.46 -2.75
CA VAL A 143 -7.40 7.22 -3.35
C VAL A 143 -7.11 8.27 -4.42
N TYR A 144 -8.09 8.55 -5.27
CA TYR A 144 -7.95 9.59 -6.32
C TYR A 144 -7.79 10.99 -5.72
N ARG A 145 -8.43 11.28 -4.60
CA ARG A 145 -8.23 12.57 -3.91
C ARG A 145 -6.78 12.72 -3.45
N ILE A 146 -6.19 11.67 -2.91
CA ILE A 146 -4.78 11.68 -2.50
C ILE A 146 -3.89 11.83 -3.74
N GLU A 147 -4.17 11.06 -4.79
CA GLU A 147 -3.41 11.11 -6.04
C GLU A 147 -3.36 12.53 -6.62
N ASN A 148 -4.47 13.25 -6.52
CA ASN A 148 -4.61 14.58 -7.12
C ASN A 148 -4.12 15.72 -6.22
N CYS A 149 -3.55 15.43 -5.06
CA CYS A 149 -2.98 16.48 -4.21
C CYS A 149 -1.76 17.12 -4.90
N ASP A 150 -1.49 18.37 -4.54
CA ASP A 150 -0.29 19.04 -5.03
C ASP A 150 0.95 18.40 -4.41
N THR A 151 2.00 18.23 -5.21
CA THR A 151 3.26 17.65 -4.76
C THR A 151 4.40 18.63 -4.97
N LYS A 152 5.45 18.47 -4.19
CA LYS A 152 6.70 19.22 -4.30
C LYS A 152 7.81 18.29 -4.80
N PRO A 153 9.02 18.78 -5.09
CA PRO A 153 10.12 17.96 -5.60
C PRO A 153 10.33 16.70 -4.75
N GLY A 154 10.53 15.57 -5.42
CA GLY A 154 10.61 14.26 -4.78
C GLY A 154 9.26 13.58 -4.63
N ASP A 155 8.21 14.08 -5.30
CA ASP A 155 6.85 13.51 -5.31
C ASP A 155 6.19 13.46 -3.92
N ARG A 156 6.62 14.34 -3.02
CA ARG A 156 6.05 14.45 -1.69
C ARG A 156 4.83 15.36 -1.72
N PRO A 157 3.71 14.98 -1.06
CA PRO A 157 2.56 15.86 -0.96
C PRO A 157 2.91 17.20 -0.32
N HIS A 158 2.41 18.29 -0.91
CA HIS A 158 2.56 19.62 -0.34
C HIS A 158 1.79 19.72 0.97
N ASP A 159 0.52 19.28 0.96
CA ASP A 159 -0.29 19.15 2.16
C ASP A 159 -0.23 17.70 2.64
N PRO A 160 -0.03 17.46 3.95
CA PRO A 160 0.10 16.09 4.46
C PRO A 160 -1.09 15.21 4.11
N GLN A 161 -0.82 14.02 3.56
CA GLN A 161 -1.80 12.99 3.29
C GLN A 161 -1.62 11.90 4.35
N LYS A 162 -2.44 11.94 5.40
CA LYS A 162 -2.22 11.18 6.62
C LYS A 162 -3.09 9.94 6.70
N ILE A 163 -2.48 8.84 7.12
CA ILE A 163 -3.18 7.62 7.53
C ILE A 163 -3.50 7.78 9.02
N ILE A 164 -4.77 7.96 9.35
CA ILE A 164 -5.20 8.12 10.74
C ILE A 164 -5.13 6.79 11.45
N SER A 165 -5.68 5.75 10.82
CA SER A 165 -5.66 4.39 11.37
C SER A 165 -5.84 3.35 10.27
N VAL A 166 -5.37 2.13 10.53
CA VAL A 166 -5.68 0.94 9.72
C VAL A 166 -6.12 -0.15 10.69
N GLU A 167 -7.28 -0.75 10.44
CA GLU A 167 -7.82 -1.79 11.32
C GLU A 167 -8.55 -2.86 10.53
N ARG A 168 -8.57 -4.08 11.08
CA ARG A 168 -9.39 -5.16 10.52
C ARG A 168 -10.86 -4.89 10.80
N ILE A 169 -11.72 -5.27 9.86
CA ILE A 169 -13.17 -5.19 10.07
C ILE A 169 -13.84 -6.54 9.83
#